data_c62172c01235531414bf55abbbfd3b3f
#
_entry.id   c62172c01235531414bf55abbbfd3b3f
#
_cell.length_a   1.000
_cell.length_b   1.000
_cell.length_c   1.000
_cell.angle_alpha   90.00
_cell.angle_beta   90.00
_cell.angle_gamma   90.00
#
_symmetry.space_group_name_H-M   'P 1'
#
loop_
_entity.id
_entity.type
_entity.pdbx_description
1 polymer ?
#
loop_
_entity_poly.entity_id
_entity_poly.type
_entity_poly.pdbx_seq_one_letter_code
_entity_poly.pdbx_strand_id
1 'polypeptide(L)'
;MLDTIARVVLPRTKIGNAGGLGFSDTERGILQGIIPFFVYVLPVITGAMGDRVGYRKMFLIAFALLTPSYLLLGQVHEFWPFFFVYMLVALGAAIFKPLVVGTVARSANDDNRGRAFGIFYMMVNVGGFLGPVIAGYVRAISWDHVFWLSSIAIGINLLIALFLLEDDSPERAQTAAYPEPSQGASKATPNDAIQATSPQQTGGITSTAGGDV
;
A
#
# COMPACT_ATOMS: atom_id res chain seq x y z
N MET A 1 -5.87 -7.87 12.43
CA MET A 1 -4.62 -7.94 13.19
C MET A 1 -4.63 -7.05 14.44
N LEU A 2 -4.97 -5.76 14.34
CA LEU A 2 -5.15 -4.87 15.51
C LEU A 2 -6.19 -5.40 16.50
N ASP A 3 -7.29 -6.01 16.02
CA ASP A 3 -8.30 -6.66 16.86
C ASP A 3 -7.74 -7.81 17.71
N THR A 4 -6.76 -8.55 17.20
CA THR A 4 -6.12 -9.64 17.94
C THR A 4 -5.31 -9.10 19.10
N ILE A 5 -4.56 -8.02 18.88
CA ILE A 5 -3.77 -7.35 19.91
C ILE A 5 -4.68 -6.72 20.97
N ALA A 6 -5.77 -6.06 20.54
CA ALA A 6 -6.76 -5.49 21.46
C ALA A 6 -7.38 -6.53 22.40
N ARG A 7 -7.57 -7.78 21.93
CA ARG A 7 -8.08 -8.87 22.76
C ARG A 7 -7.08 -9.40 23.78
N VAL A 8 -5.79 -9.39 23.45
CA VAL A 8 -4.73 -9.77 24.41
C VAL A 8 -4.67 -8.81 25.60
N VAL A 9 -5.00 -7.56 25.34
CA VAL A 9 -4.99 -6.48 26.37
C VAL A 9 -6.21 -6.54 27.30
N LEU A 10 -7.23 -7.39 27.04
CA LEU A 10 -8.39 -7.52 27.93
C LEU A 10 -8.00 -8.12 29.30
N PRO A 11 -8.66 -7.71 30.39
CA PRO A 11 -8.35 -8.21 31.72
C PRO A 11 -8.56 -9.73 31.84
N ARG A 12 -7.69 -10.39 32.57
CA ARG A 12 -7.70 -11.85 32.82
C ARG A 12 -9.00 -12.36 33.46
N THR A 13 -9.73 -11.47 34.12
CA THR A 13 -10.94 -11.80 34.87
C THR A 13 -12.17 -12.05 34.00
N LYS A 14 -12.14 -11.71 32.72
CA LYS A 14 -13.27 -11.99 31.82
C LYS A 14 -13.21 -13.41 31.27
N ILE A 15 -14.30 -14.15 31.47
CA ILE A 15 -14.48 -15.53 30.97
C ILE A 15 -14.17 -15.54 29.45
N GLY A 16 -13.30 -16.43 29.03
CA GLY A 16 -12.88 -16.57 27.62
C GLY A 16 -11.62 -15.79 27.25
N ASN A 17 -11.00 -15.09 28.18
CA ASN A 17 -9.77 -14.33 27.93
C ASN A 17 -8.59 -14.83 28.78
N ALA A 18 -8.48 -16.15 28.95
CA ALA A 18 -7.34 -16.76 29.60
C ALA A 18 -6.04 -16.39 28.87
N GLY A 19 -5.08 -15.85 29.60
CA GLY A 19 -3.79 -15.40 29.05
C GLY A 19 -3.73 -13.92 28.62
N GLY A 20 -4.78 -13.12 28.85
CA GLY A 20 -4.71 -11.67 28.65
C GLY A 20 -3.68 -11.01 29.59
N LEU A 21 -3.03 -9.93 29.12
CA LEU A 21 -1.95 -9.23 29.85
C LEU A 21 -2.43 -8.51 31.13
N GLY A 22 -3.75 -8.34 31.29
CA GLY A 22 -4.34 -7.76 32.49
C GLY A 22 -4.15 -6.26 32.65
N PHE A 23 -3.91 -5.55 31.55
CA PHE A 23 -3.78 -4.09 31.55
C PHE A 23 -5.05 -3.39 32.03
N SER A 24 -4.89 -2.27 32.72
CA SER A 24 -5.97 -1.40 33.19
C SER A 24 -6.75 -0.80 32.00
N ASP A 25 -7.96 -0.30 32.27
CA ASP A 25 -8.77 0.33 31.23
C ASP A 25 -8.11 1.60 30.66
N THR A 26 -7.36 2.33 31.48
CA THR A 26 -6.57 3.49 31.05
C THR A 26 -5.44 3.09 30.10
N GLU A 27 -4.65 2.09 30.45
CA GLU A 27 -3.56 1.57 29.62
C GLU A 27 -4.08 1.05 28.26
N ARG A 28 -5.21 0.37 28.29
CA ARG A 28 -5.89 -0.08 27.05
C ARG A 28 -6.37 1.09 26.21
N GLY A 29 -6.93 2.12 26.84
CA GLY A 29 -7.35 3.35 26.17
C GLY A 29 -6.18 4.05 25.47
N ILE A 30 -5.01 4.13 26.14
CA ILE A 30 -3.78 4.69 25.58
C ILE A 30 -3.35 3.91 24.32
N LEU A 31 -3.29 2.57 24.41
CA LEU A 31 -2.91 1.73 23.28
C LEU A 31 -3.88 1.86 22.10
N GLN A 32 -5.19 1.87 22.38
CA GLN A 32 -6.23 1.98 21.35
C GLN A 32 -6.34 3.36 20.73
N GLY A 33 -5.91 4.41 21.41
CA GLY A 33 -5.91 5.78 20.90
C GLY A 33 -4.64 6.15 20.15
N ILE A 34 -3.49 5.97 20.80
CA ILE A 34 -2.20 6.44 20.27
C ILE A 34 -1.74 5.61 19.07
N ILE A 35 -1.86 4.28 19.14
CA ILE A 35 -1.32 3.41 18.09
C ILE A 35 -2.04 3.61 16.75
N PRO A 36 -3.40 3.60 16.65
CA PRO A 36 -4.09 3.93 15.42
C PRO A 36 -3.76 5.32 14.89
N PHE A 37 -3.61 6.32 15.78
CA PHE A 37 -3.21 7.66 15.36
C PHE A 37 -1.92 7.63 14.55
N PHE A 38 -0.87 6.98 15.05
CA PHE A 38 0.38 6.84 14.31
C PHE A 38 0.23 6.04 13.01
N VAL A 39 -0.53 4.94 13.03
CA VAL A 39 -0.78 4.10 11.84
C VAL A 39 -1.52 4.86 10.72
N TYR A 40 -2.29 5.90 11.04
CA TYR A 40 -3.00 6.71 10.04
C TYR A 40 -2.27 7.99 9.66
N VAL A 41 -1.53 8.61 10.56
CA VAL A 41 -0.80 9.87 10.29
C VAL A 41 0.53 9.62 9.58
N LEU A 42 1.31 8.65 10.04
CA LEU A 42 2.63 8.38 9.45
C LEU A 42 2.62 8.00 7.95
N PRO A 43 1.61 7.31 7.40
CA PRO A 43 1.55 6.99 5.97
C PRO A 43 1.69 8.21 5.04
N VAL A 44 1.30 9.39 5.48
CA VAL A 44 1.46 10.64 4.72
C VAL A 44 2.95 10.92 4.46
N ILE A 45 3.78 10.69 5.48
CA ILE A 45 5.24 10.91 5.40
C ILE A 45 5.92 9.71 4.72
N THR A 46 5.57 8.49 5.13
CA THR A 46 6.23 7.27 4.64
C THR A 46 5.88 6.95 3.19
N GLY A 47 4.70 7.38 2.71
CA GLY A 47 4.35 7.29 1.30
C GLY A 47 5.29 8.12 0.42
N ALA A 48 5.54 9.37 0.79
CA ALA A 48 6.48 10.23 0.09
C ALA A 48 7.94 9.71 0.15
N MET A 49 8.31 9.01 1.23
CA MET A 49 9.61 8.35 1.34
C MET A 49 9.73 7.16 0.38
N GLY A 50 8.66 6.40 0.17
CA GLY A 50 8.62 5.29 -0.78
C GLY A 50 9.01 5.71 -2.20
N ASP A 51 8.52 6.88 -2.63
CA ASP A 51 8.83 7.44 -3.95
C ASP A 51 10.29 7.88 -4.10
N ARG A 52 10.95 8.30 -3.00
CA ARG A 52 12.34 8.78 -3.00
C ARG A 52 13.37 7.67 -2.78
N VAL A 53 13.12 6.76 -1.87
CA VAL A 53 14.07 5.72 -1.43
C VAL A 53 13.97 4.48 -2.31
N GLY A 54 12.81 4.26 -2.94
CA GLY A 54 12.49 3.08 -3.73
C GLY A 54 11.65 2.07 -2.94
N TYR A 55 10.69 1.47 -3.63
CA TYR A 55 9.68 0.60 -3.00
C TYR A 55 10.29 -0.66 -2.40
N ARG A 56 11.23 -1.32 -3.09
CA ARG A 56 11.90 -2.53 -2.57
C ARG A 56 12.59 -2.28 -1.25
N LYS A 57 13.42 -1.23 -1.15
CA LYS A 57 14.15 -0.90 0.08
C LYS A 57 13.20 -0.60 1.23
N MET A 58 12.15 0.14 0.95
CA MET A 58 11.14 0.47 1.96
C MET A 58 10.33 -0.75 2.41
N PHE A 59 10.01 -1.71 1.52
CA PHE A 59 9.41 -2.98 1.90
C PHE A 59 10.31 -3.80 2.81
N LEU A 60 11.61 -3.89 2.47
CA LEU A 60 12.58 -4.60 3.30
C LEU A 60 12.70 -3.96 4.70
N ILE A 61 12.73 -2.63 4.78
CA ILE A 61 12.74 -1.91 6.07
C ILE A 61 11.46 -2.20 6.85
N ALA A 62 10.28 -2.14 6.22
CA ALA A 62 9.01 -2.41 6.86
C ALA A 62 8.94 -3.84 7.42
N PHE A 63 9.31 -4.85 6.63
CA PHE A 63 9.27 -6.24 7.07
C PHE A 63 10.38 -6.57 8.07
N ALA A 64 11.58 -5.99 7.92
CA ALA A 64 12.68 -6.15 8.88
C ALA A 64 12.33 -5.53 10.24
N LEU A 65 11.51 -4.47 10.26
CA LEU A 65 11.01 -3.89 11.49
C LEU A 65 9.85 -4.70 12.08
N LEU A 66 8.90 -5.14 11.25
CA LEU A 66 7.72 -5.87 11.71
C LEU A 66 8.04 -7.26 12.24
N THR A 67 8.92 -8.02 11.57
CA THR A 67 9.24 -9.40 11.95
C THR A 67 9.70 -9.54 13.41
N PRO A 68 10.77 -8.85 13.86
CA PRO A 68 11.21 -8.92 15.24
C PRO A 68 10.21 -8.26 16.21
N SER A 69 9.51 -7.22 15.78
CA SER A 69 8.52 -6.55 16.63
C SER A 69 7.36 -7.48 17.00
N TYR A 70 6.85 -8.28 16.05
CA TYR A 70 5.83 -9.27 16.37
C TYR A 70 6.34 -10.41 17.23
N LEU A 71 7.59 -10.84 17.05
CA LEU A 71 8.20 -11.85 17.90
C LEU A 71 8.33 -11.35 19.36
N LEU A 72 8.82 -10.14 19.53
CA LEU A 72 8.98 -9.51 20.84
C LEU A 72 7.63 -9.25 21.53
N LEU A 73 6.61 -8.88 20.77
CA LEU A 73 5.28 -8.58 21.30
C LEU A 73 4.66 -9.79 22.02
N GLY A 74 4.98 -11.02 21.58
CA GLY A 74 4.56 -12.25 22.24
C GLY A 74 5.30 -12.55 23.55
N GLN A 75 6.46 -11.94 23.79
CA GLN A 75 7.30 -12.23 24.94
C GLN A 75 7.17 -11.19 26.07
N VAL A 76 6.61 -10.02 25.74
CA VAL A 76 6.53 -8.89 26.67
C VAL A 76 5.16 -8.87 27.35
N HIS A 77 5.16 -8.85 28.70
CA HIS A 77 3.95 -8.92 29.53
C HIS A 77 3.70 -7.65 30.35
N GLU A 78 4.68 -6.74 30.41
CA GLU A 78 4.56 -5.47 31.10
C GLU A 78 4.11 -4.35 30.15
N PHE A 79 3.36 -3.36 30.68
CA PHE A 79 2.76 -2.30 29.87
C PHE A 79 3.79 -1.46 29.08
N TRP A 80 4.82 -0.94 29.74
CA TRP A 80 5.77 -0.03 29.09
C TRP A 80 6.60 -0.70 27.98
N PRO A 81 7.23 -1.85 28.21
CA PRO A 81 7.90 -2.58 27.14
C PRO A 81 6.93 -2.98 26.02
N PHE A 82 5.72 -3.43 26.36
CA PHE A 82 4.68 -3.75 25.37
C PHE A 82 4.32 -2.54 24.53
N PHE A 83 4.14 -1.37 25.15
CA PHE A 83 3.82 -0.12 24.46
C PHE A 83 4.91 0.24 23.43
N PHE A 84 6.19 0.21 23.81
CA PHE A 84 7.28 0.53 22.89
C PHE A 84 7.41 -0.47 21.74
N VAL A 85 7.29 -1.76 22.01
CA VAL A 85 7.30 -2.78 20.95
C VAL A 85 6.11 -2.61 20.02
N TYR A 86 4.94 -2.28 20.57
CA TYR A 86 3.75 -2.04 19.77
C TYR A 86 3.88 -0.77 18.92
N MET A 87 4.57 0.25 19.39
CA MET A 87 4.92 1.42 18.57
C MET A 87 5.81 1.05 17.37
N LEU A 88 6.75 0.11 17.54
CA LEU A 88 7.55 -0.40 16.41
C LEU A 88 6.67 -1.12 15.38
N VAL A 89 5.69 -1.90 15.84
CA VAL A 89 4.68 -2.53 14.94
C VAL A 89 3.88 -1.46 14.20
N ALA A 90 3.44 -0.41 14.90
CA ALA A 90 2.70 0.69 14.28
C ALA A 90 3.54 1.41 13.20
N LEU A 91 4.82 1.65 13.48
CA LEU A 91 5.75 2.26 12.53
C LEU A 91 5.94 1.38 11.28
N GLY A 92 6.20 0.09 11.47
CA GLY A 92 6.33 -0.85 10.35
C GLY A 92 5.06 -0.94 9.51
N ALA A 93 3.89 -0.98 10.15
CA ALA A 93 2.60 -1.00 9.46
C ALA A 93 2.31 0.32 8.70
N ALA A 94 2.73 1.45 9.26
CA ALA A 94 2.59 2.77 8.62
C ALA A 94 3.47 2.91 7.37
N ILE A 95 4.66 2.29 7.37
CA ILE A 95 5.52 2.21 6.19
C ILE A 95 4.89 1.27 5.15
N PHE A 96 4.43 0.10 5.56
CA PHE A 96 3.93 -0.96 4.69
C PHE A 96 2.68 -0.56 3.90
N LYS A 97 1.69 0.07 4.56
CA LYS A 97 0.38 0.39 3.95
C LYS A 97 0.46 1.18 2.63
N PRO A 98 1.11 2.36 2.57
CA PRO A 98 1.18 3.13 1.34
C PRO A 98 1.99 2.44 0.25
N LEU A 99 3.00 1.66 0.63
CA LEU A 99 3.83 0.93 -0.33
C LEU A 99 3.04 -0.12 -1.11
N VAL A 100 2.19 -0.90 -0.43
CA VAL A 100 1.36 -1.93 -1.10
C VAL A 100 0.42 -1.28 -2.10
N VAL A 101 -0.29 -0.23 -1.69
CA VAL A 101 -1.23 0.49 -2.56
C VAL A 101 -0.50 1.12 -3.75
N GLY A 102 0.66 1.75 -3.49
CA GLY A 102 1.51 2.32 -4.53
C GLY A 102 2.04 1.27 -5.52
N THR A 103 2.44 0.10 -5.04
CA THR A 103 2.89 -1.01 -5.90
C THR A 103 1.76 -1.48 -6.82
N VAL A 104 0.55 -1.69 -6.28
CA VAL A 104 -0.62 -2.07 -7.10
C VAL A 104 -0.92 -1.01 -8.15
N ALA A 105 -0.87 0.27 -7.78
CA ALA A 105 -1.13 1.38 -8.70
C ALA A 105 -0.11 1.44 -9.85
N ARG A 106 1.18 1.14 -9.56
CA ARG A 106 2.27 1.15 -10.57
C ARG A 106 2.28 -0.08 -11.45
N SER A 107 1.84 -1.23 -10.93
CA SER A 107 1.76 -2.49 -11.69
C SER A 107 0.56 -2.54 -12.63
N ALA A 108 -0.36 -1.58 -12.53
CA ALA A 108 -1.59 -1.52 -13.31
C ALA A 108 -1.50 -0.43 -14.38
N ASN A 109 -1.90 -0.78 -15.62
CA ASN A 109 -2.13 0.17 -16.70
C ASN A 109 -3.56 0.73 -16.61
N ASP A 110 -3.85 1.81 -17.31
CA ASP A 110 -5.17 2.46 -17.28
C ASP A 110 -6.31 1.50 -17.62
N ASP A 111 -6.10 0.57 -18.58
CA ASP A 111 -7.10 -0.41 -19.01
C ASP A 111 -7.41 -1.49 -17.96
N ASN A 112 -6.45 -1.84 -17.10
CA ASN A 112 -6.58 -2.94 -16.14
C ASN A 112 -6.58 -2.48 -14.66
N ARG A 113 -6.48 -1.19 -14.41
CA ARG A 113 -6.35 -0.60 -13.06
C ARG A 113 -7.49 -1.01 -12.13
N GLY A 114 -8.73 -0.97 -12.62
CA GLY A 114 -9.90 -1.39 -11.85
C GLY A 114 -9.84 -2.87 -11.45
N ARG A 115 -9.38 -3.74 -12.37
CA ARG A 115 -9.21 -5.16 -12.11
C ARG A 115 -8.08 -5.43 -11.11
N ALA A 116 -6.94 -4.76 -11.23
CA ALA A 116 -5.81 -4.91 -10.31
C ALA A 116 -6.21 -4.54 -8.87
N PHE A 117 -6.87 -3.40 -8.68
CA PHE A 117 -7.40 -3.01 -7.37
C PHE A 117 -8.50 -3.94 -6.87
N GLY A 118 -9.36 -4.45 -7.75
CA GLY A 118 -10.38 -5.45 -7.41
C GLY A 118 -9.77 -6.72 -6.83
N ILE A 119 -8.73 -7.26 -7.48
CA ILE A 119 -7.99 -8.45 -7.00
C ILE A 119 -7.29 -8.14 -5.67
N PHE A 120 -6.65 -6.97 -5.56
CA PHE A 120 -5.98 -6.54 -4.34
C PHE A 120 -6.96 -6.51 -3.15
N TYR A 121 -8.10 -5.83 -3.28
CA TYR A 121 -9.09 -5.76 -2.20
C TYR A 121 -9.74 -7.11 -1.91
N MET A 122 -9.92 -7.97 -2.91
CA MET A 122 -10.39 -9.35 -2.69
C MET A 122 -9.38 -10.11 -1.81
N MET A 123 -8.08 -10.04 -2.10
CA MET A 123 -7.04 -10.69 -1.30
C MET A 123 -6.98 -10.11 0.14
N VAL A 124 -7.12 -8.80 0.29
CA VAL A 124 -7.20 -8.15 1.61
C VAL A 124 -8.38 -8.68 2.42
N ASN A 125 -9.56 -8.83 1.79
CA ASN A 125 -10.76 -9.36 2.47
C ASN A 125 -10.61 -10.85 2.81
N VAL A 126 -10.05 -11.66 1.92
CA VAL A 126 -9.74 -13.07 2.21
C VAL A 126 -8.78 -13.18 3.40
N GLY A 127 -7.71 -12.38 3.41
CA GLY A 127 -6.78 -12.32 4.54
C GLY A 127 -7.45 -11.83 5.83
N GLY A 128 -8.33 -10.82 5.73
CA GLY A 128 -9.12 -10.29 6.84
C GLY A 128 -10.08 -11.32 7.44
N PHE A 129 -10.61 -12.23 6.63
CA PHE A 129 -11.44 -13.34 7.10
C PHE A 129 -10.61 -14.49 7.68
N LEU A 130 -9.62 -14.98 6.94
CA LEU A 130 -8.81 -16.12 7.34
C LEU A 130 -7.92 -15.82 8.55
N GLY A 131 -7.38 -14.60 8.64
CA GLY A 131 -6.50 -14.20 9.72
C GLY A 131 -7.11 -14.40 11.12
N PRO A 132 -8.26 -13.83 11.44
CA PRO A 132 -8.95 -14.04 12.72
C PRO A 132 -9.34 -15.50 12.97
N VAL A 133 -9.72 -16.26 11.94
CA VAL A 133 -10.05 -17.68 12.07
C VAL A 133 -8.83 -18.48 12.51
N ILE A 134 -7.71 -18.34 11.79
CA ILE A 134 -6.45 -19.02 12.12
C ILE A 134 -5.95 -18.57 13.50
N ALA A 135 -5.96 -17.27 13.77
CA ALA A 135 -5.57 -16.73 15.07
C ALA A 135 -6.44 -17.27 16.21
N GLY A 136 -7.74 -17.50 15.96
CA GLY A 136 -8.68 -18.09 16.92
C GLY A 136 -8.30 -19.52 17.29
N TYR A 137 -7.94 -20.35 16.33
CA TYR A 137 -7.47 -21.73 16.57
C TYR A 137 -6.12 -21.73 17.32
N VAL A 138 -5.15 -20.94 16.87
CA VAL A 138 -3.82 -20.89 17.48
C VAL A 138 -3.88 -20.31 18.89
N ARG A 139 -4.74 -19.34 19.14
CA ARG A 139 -4.99 -18.77 20.48
C ARG A 139 -5.48 -19.81 21.48
N ALA A 140 -6.21 -20.85 21.02
CA ALA A 140 -6.67 -21.92 21.91
C ALA A 140 -5.51 -22.67 22.56
N ILE A 141 -4.32 -22.65 21.95
CA ILE A 141 -3.10 -23.22 22.49
C ILE A 141 -2.41 -22.20 23.42
N SER A 142 -2.05 -21.03 22.88
CA SER A 142 -1.46 -19.91 23.62
C SER A 142 -1.52 -18.63 22.79
N TRP A 143 -1.56 -17.47 23.48
CA TRP A 143 -1.44 -16.16 22.83
C TRP A 143 -0.07 -15.95 22.19
N ASP A 144 1.00 -16.46 22.77
CA ASP A 144 2.37 -16.31 22.27
C ASP A 144 2.50 -16.94 20.88
N HIS A 145 1.85 -18.08 20.66
CA HIS A 145 1.87 -18.76 19.35
C HIS A 145 1.21 -17.93 18.24
N VAL A 146 0.25 -17.07 18.55
CA VAL A 146 -0.36 -16.16 17.57
C VAL A 146 0.66 -15.14 17.07
N PHE A 147 1.47 -14.58 17.98
CA PHE A 147 2.51 -13.64 17.62
C PHE A 147 3.67 -14.31 16.89
N TRP A 148 4.05 -15.51 17.30
CA TRP A 148 5.07 -16.32 16.61
C TRP A 148 4.63 -16.63 15.17
N LEU A 149 3.41 -17.09 14.99
CA LEU A 149 2.85 -17.36 13.66
C LEU A 149 2.84 -16.10 12.78
N SER A 150 2.45 -14.97 13.37
CA SER A 150 2.46 -13.68 12.66
C SER A 150 3.87 -13.26 12.27
N SER A 151 4.85 -13.42 13.17
CA SER A 151 6.26 -13.11 12.89
C SER A 151 6.82 -14.00 11.77
N ILE A 152 6.53 -15.30 11.80
CA ILE A 152 6.95 -16.25 10.75
C ILE A 152 6.33 -15.85 9.40
N ALA A 153 5.04 -15.56 9.37
CA ALA A 153 4.36 -15.15 8.14
C ALA A 153 4.96 -13.85 7.54
N ILE A 154 5.28 -12.87 8.39
CA ILE A 154 5.93 -11.62 7.97
C ILE A 154 7.38 -11.90 7.55
N GLY A 155 8.10 -12.79 8.24
CA GLY A 155 9.45 -13.22 7.88
C GLY A 155 9.50 -13.88 6.50
N ILE A 156 8.51 -14.71 6.17
CA ILE A 156 8.37 -15.29 4.83
C ILE A 156 8.18 -14.17 3.78
N ASN A 157 7.34 -13.17 4.08
CA ASN A 157 7.17 -12.02 3.18
C ASN A 157 8.46 -11.20 3.05
N LEU A 158 9.28 -11.09 4.11
CA LEU A 158 10.61 -10.47 4.05
C LEU A 158 11.51 -11.22 3.07
N LEU A 159 11.54 -12.56 3.14
CA LEU A 159 12.32 -13.37 2.22
C LEU A 159 11.82 -13.23 0.78
N ILE A 160 10.51 -13.28 0.58
CA ILE A 160 9.89 -13.05 -0.74
C ILE A 160 10.30 -11.68 -1.27
N ALA A 161 10.23 -10.64 -0.45
CA ALA A 161 10.62 -9.29 -0.85
C ALA A 161 12.11 -9.19 -1.19
N LEU A 162 12.96 -9.91 -0.46
CA LEU A 162 14.40 -9.92 -0.69
C LEU A 162 14.79 -10.56 -2.02
N PHE A 163 14.12 -11.67 -2.38
CA PHE A 163 14.49 -12.46 -3.55
C PHE A 163 13.67 -12.16 -4.80
N LEU A 164 12.42 -11.74 -4.68
CA LEU A 164 11.50 -11.57 -5.80
C LEU A 164 11.24 -10.12 -6.20
N LEU A 165 11.40 -9.14 -5.28
CA LEU A 165 11.25 -7.74 -5.68
C LEU A 165 12.51 -7.27 -6.39
N GLU A 166 12.35 -6.82 -7.63
CA GLU A 166 13.39 -6.10 -8.37
C GLU A 166 13.59 -4.69 -7.82
N ASP A 167 14.80 -4.15 -7.94
CA ASP A 167 15.07 -2.76 -7.63
C ASP A 167 14.43 -1.87 -8.69
N ASP A 168 13.28 -1.29 -8.34
CA ASP A 168 12.74 -0.15 -9.08
C ASP A 168 13.68 1.04 -8.82
N SER A 169 14.60 1.29 -9.77
CA SER A 169 15.39 2.53 -9.72
C SER A 169 14.41 3.71 -9.79
N PRO A 170 14.64 4.78 -8.98
CA PRO A 170 13.83 5.99 -9.01
C PRO A 170 13.64 6.56 -10.42
N GLU A 171 14.58 6.28 -11.29
CA GLU A 171 14.63 6.69 -12.70
C GLU A 171 13.52 6.02 -13.54
N ARG A 172 13.23 4.72 -13.33
CA ARG A 172 12.10 4.03 -13.99
C ARG A 172 10.75 4.51 -13.47
N ALA A 173 10.68 4.87 -12.20
CA ALA A 173 9.46 5.40 -11.60
C ALA A 173 9.11 6.79 -12.17
N GLN A 174 10.10 7.63 -12.44
CA GLN A 174 9.89 8.94 -13.06
C GLN A 174 9.52 8.81 -14.54
N THR A 175 10.15 7.90 -15.27
CA THR A 175 9.84 7.64 -16.70
C THR A 175 8.43 7.07 -16.88
N ALA A 176 7.96 6.25 -15.95
CA ALA A 176 6.59 5.72 -15.95
C ALA A 176 5.54 6.76 -15.54
N ALA A 177 5.88 7.70 -14.66
CA ALA A 177 4.99 8.76 -14.22
C ALA A 177 4.88 9.92 -15.22
N TYR A 178 5.93 10.15 -16.02
CA TYR A 178 5.98 11.13 -17.09
C TYR A 178 6.57 10.46 -18.33
N PRO A 179 5.75 9.76 -19.14
CA PRO A 179 6.22 9.27 -20.43
C PRO A 179 6.68 10.48 -21.25
N GLU A 180 7.94 10.47 -21.67
CA GLU A 180 8.46 11.48 -22.59
C GLU A 180 7.48 11.60 -23.76
N PRO A 181 7.06 12.82 -24.15
CA PRO A 181 6.24 13.01 -25.32
C PRO A 181 6.96 12.37 -26.49
N SER A 182 6.31 11.40 -27.13
CA SER A 182 6.88 10.63 -28.23
C SER A 182 7.54 11.59 -29.21
N GLN A 183 8.80 11.40 -29.52
CA GLN A 183 9.61 12.26 -30.39
C GLN A 183 8.99 12.46 -31.80
N GLY A 184 7.86 11.83 -32.09
CA GLY A 184 7.06 12.04 -33.28
C GLY A 184 6.24 13.34 -33.30
N ALA A 185 5.92 13.93 -32.13
CA ALA A 185 5.10 15.15 -32.06
C ALA A 185 5.92 16.45 -32.19
N SER A 186 7.26 16.37 -32.06
CA SER A 186 8.14 17.54 -32.09
C SER A 186 8.58 18.00 -33.47
N LYS A 187 8.08 17.38 -34.57
CA LYS A 187 8.42 17.79 -35.94
C LYS A 187 7.32 18.55 -36.70
N ALA A 188 6.20 18.83 -36.07
CA ALA A 188 5.23 19.77 -36.64
C ALA A 188 5.71 21.20 -36.30
N THR A 189 6.37 21.83 -37.25
CA THR A 189 6.72 23.25 -37.18
C THR A 189 5.43 24.08 -37.13
N PRO A 190 5.39 25.22 -36.41
CA PRO A 190 4.22 26.10 -36.39
C PRO A 190 3.71 26.51 -37.80
N ASN A 191 4.52 26.35 -38.83
CA ASN A 191 4.21 26.67 -40.20
C ASN A 191 3.26 25.65 -40.89
N ASP A 192 3.29 24.39 -40.43
CA ASP A 192 2.45 23.34 -41.02
C ASP A 192 0.97 23.48 -40.59
N ALA A 193 0.74 24.06 -39.42
CA ALA A 193 -0.61 24.36 -38.92
C ALA A 193 -1.28 25.52 -39.68
N ILE A 194 -0.50 26.46 -40.22
CA ILE A 194 -1.00 27.62 -40.95
C ILE A 194 -1.40 27.22 -42.38
N GLN A 195 -0.74 26.23 -42.98
CA GLN A 195 -1.07 25.76 -44.34
C GLN A 195 -2.32 24.85 -44.37
N ALA A 196 -2.65 24.19 -43.27
CA ALA A 196 -3.84 23.32 -43.21
C ALA A 196 -5.15 24.11 -43.03
N THR A 197 -5.11 25.40 -42.74
CA THR A 197 -6.29 26.26 -42.51
C THR A 197 -6.57 27.25 -43.62
N SER A 198 -5.86 27.19 -44.78
CA SER A 198 -6.17 28.03 -45.93
C SER A 198 -7.38 27.46 -46.70
N PRO A 199 -8.47 28.19 -46.84
CA PRO A 199 -9.60 27.75 -47.67
C PRO A 199 -9.15 27.66 -49.13
N GLN A 200 -9.32 26.52 -49.75
CA GLN A 200 -9.19 26.37 -51.20
C GLN A 200 -10.25 27.25 -51.87
N GLN A 201 -9.83 28.34 -52.46
CA GLN A 201 -10.62 29.09 -53.41
C GLN A 201 -10.84 28.24 -54.67
N THR A 202 -12.00 27.63 -54.77
CA THR A 202 -12.53 27.12 -56.04
C THR A 202 -12.96 28.28 -56.92
N GLY A 203 -12.01 28.79 -57.71
CA GLY A 203 -12.29 29.64 -58.83
C GLY A 203 -12.79 28.79 -60.03
N GLY A 204 -13.93 29.09 -60.55
CA GLY A 204 -14.41 28.43 -61.72
C GLY A 204 -15.83 28.89 -62.08
N ILE A 205 -15.96 30.19 -62.35
CA ILE A 205 -17.15 30.69 -63.03
C ILE A 205 -16.88 30.56 -64.59
N THR A 206 -17.49 29.61 -65.25
CA THR A 206 -17.64 29.64 -66.71
C THR A 206 -19.06 30.05 -67.01
N SER A 207 -19.16 31.29 -67.44
CA SER A 207 -20.32 31.82 -68.21
C SER A 207 -20.43 31.14 -69.56
N THR A 208 -21.57 30.60 -69.91
CA THR A 208 -22.03 30.43 -71.25
C THR A 208 -23.45 30.91 -71.34
N ALA A 209 -23.57 32.03 -72.05
CA ALA A 209 -24.81 32.57 -72.55
C ALA A 209 -25.20 31.86 -73.85
N GLY A 210 -26.47 31.87 -74.14
CA GLY A 210 -27.10 31.46 -75.42
C GLY A 210 -28.32 30.56 -75.15
N GLY A 211 -29.50 30.88 -75.43
CA GLY A 211 -30.10 31.61 -76.52
C GLY A 211 -31.26 30.78 -76.97
N ASP A 212 -32.39 31.44 -77.24
CA ASP A 212 -33.45 31.08 -78.09
C ASP A 212 -34.51 30.04 -77.62
N VAL A 213 -35.66 30.49 -77.64
CA VAL A 213 -37.03 30.50 -78.15
C VAL A 213 -38.08 30.36 -77.09
#